data_2a87222dcd7c998e40deb74ec73b1491
#
_entry.id   2a87222dcd7c998e40deb74ec73b1491
#
_cell.length_a   1.000
_cell.length_b   1.000
_cell.length_c   1.000
_cell.angle_alpha   90.00
_cell.angle_beta   90.00
_cell.angle_gamma   90.00
#
_symmetry.space_group_name_H-M   'P 1'
#
loop_
_entity.id
_entity.type
_entity.pdbx_description
1 polymer ?
#
loop_
_entity_poly.entity_id
_entity_poly.type
_entity_poly.pdbx_seq_one_letter_code
_entity_poly.pdbx_strand_id
1 'polypeptide(L)'
;MNYENQRRLESVLSAFGNDLREILKEIPDEIIEETQEIRLRSDRPIVLNLKDSTYFLSKSGEVSKERTDEDFIVNKNIINTIIQNICSYSIYSHQEEIKKGFVTIKGGHRVGICGSAVLSNGSISSIKDISSVNIRLARQKNGVAKEFFSKVNFDGSGILIVGPPSSGKTTILRDVARSLSIGKFTEARRVSIIDERGEIACVCNGEVINDVGLCDVLDGYPKGEGIMHALRSLAPEVIVCDEIGNIDDICAIEEGLNAGVSIIATVHAKNIEELLKRKQVIRLLDTGAFSKIVLLKDRKHPSQIENVYEVDDALCLR
;
A
#
# COMPACT_ATOMS: atom_id res chain seq x y z
N MET A 1 -1.82 -4.94 21.24
CA MET A 1 -1.28 -4.53 19.91
C MET A 1 -0.28 -5.57 19.40
N ASN A 2 -0.27 -5.91 18.09
CA ASN A 2 0.74 -6.78 17.48
C ASN A 2 2.08 -6.02 17.43
N TYR A 3 3.22 -6.70 17.64
CA TYR A 3 4.58 -6.13 17.65
C TYR A 3 4.89 -5.26 16.41
N GLU A 4 4.42 -5.66 15.22
CA GLU A 4 4.58 -4.89 13.99
C GLU A 4 3.80 -3.57 13.99
N ASN A 5 2.58 -3.57 14.50
CA ASN A 5 1.77 -2.36 14.63
C ASN A 5 2.36 -1.40 15.67
N GLN A 6 2.97 -1.94 16.72
CA GLN A 6 3.68 -1.14 17.72
C GLN A 6 4.91 -0.44 17.12
N ARG A 7 5.77 -1.17 16.36
CA ARG A 7 6.91 -0.57 15.64
C ARG A 7 6.46 0.51 14.64
N ARG A 8 5.34 0.30 13.97
CA ARG A 8 4.78 1.28 13.03
C ARG A 8 4.30 2.53 13.74
N LEU A 9 3.60 2.38 14.86
CA LEU A 9 3.19 3.52 15.67
C LEU A 9 4.41 4.31 16.15
N GLU A 10 5.45 3.64 16.64
CA GLU A 10 6.70 4.30 17.05
C GLU A 10 7.33 5.10 15.91
N SER A 11 7.26 4.59 14.67
CA SER A 11 7.78 5.32 13.51
C SER A 11 6.98 6.58 13.18
N VAL A 12 5.66 6.55 13.38
CA VAL A 12 4.82 7.75 13.27
C VAL A 12 5.13 8.75 14.39
N LEU A 13 5.28 8.24 15.62
CA LEU A 13 5.60 9.08 16.77
C LEU A 13 6.94 9.82 16.61
N SER A 14 7.89 9.26 15.83
CA SER A 14 9.16 9.93 15.53
C SER A 14 8.99 11.21 14.68
N ALA A 15 7.89 11.35 13.95
CA ALA A 15 7.58 12.56 13.18
C ALA A 15 7.18 13.74 14.06
N PHE A 16 6.74 13.49 15.31
CA PHE A 16 6.28 14.54 16.23
C PHE A 16 7.43 15.05 17.11
N GLY A 17 7.31 16.30 17.58
CA GLY A 17 8.16 16.83 18.64
C GLY A 17 7.88 16.11 19.98
N ASN A 18 8.84 16.17 20.89
CA ASN A 18 8.81 15.41 22.14
C ASN A 18 7.50 15.60 22.95
N ASP A 19 7.03 16.83 23.10
CA ASP A 19 5.85 17.13 23.90
C ASP A 19 4.59 16.45 23.33
N LEU A 20 4.37 16.57 22.04
CA LEU A 20 3.22 15.94 21.39
C LEU A 20 3.37 14.41 21.30
N ARG A 21 4.60 13.93 21.17
CA ARG A 21 4.90 12.50 21.16
C ARG A 21 4.49 11.82 22.48
N GLU A 22 4.79 12.44 23.62
CA GLU A 22 4.39 11.89 24.93
C GLU A 22 2.87 11.88 25.08
N ILE A 23 2.17 12.92 24.68
CA ILE A 23 0.69 12.97 24.72
C ILE A 23 0.09 11.87 23.82
N LEU A 24 0.62 11.64 22.64
CA LEU A 24 0.13 10.60 21.72
C LEU A 24 0.36 9.17 22.24
N LYS A 25 1.33 8.96 23.12
CA LYS A 25 1.55 7.66 23.77
C LYS A 25 0.50 7.32 24.82
N GLU A 26 -0.16 8.32 25.38
CA GLU A 26 -1.24 8.13 26.38
C GLU A 26 -2.57 7.69 25.73
N ILE A 27 -2.68 7.73 24.40
CA ILE A 27 -3.89 7.29 23.70
C ILE A 27 -4.09 5.79 23.95
N PRO A 28 -5.29 5.37 24.37
CA PRO A 28 -5.58 3.95 24.57
C PRO A 28 -5.29 3.10 23.34
N ASP A 29 -4.66 1.93 23.53
CA ASP A 29 -4.30 1.00 22.46
C ASP A 29 -5.47 0.68 21.53
N GLU A 30 -6.68 0.51 22.07
CA GLU A 30 -7.89 0.22 21.31
C GLU A 30 -8.22 1.32 20.31
N ILE A 31 -8.06 2.58 20.70
CA ILE A 31 -8.32 3.74 19.83
C ILE A 31 -7.22 3.86 18.77
N ILE A 32 -5.95 3.72 19.17
CA ILE A 32 -4.85 3.85 18.22
C ILE A 32 -4.85 2.70 17.19
N GLU A 33 -5.25 1.49 17.60
CA GLU A 33 -5.41 0.35 16.70
C GLU A 33 -6.50 0.55 15.65
N GLU A 34 -7.54 1.29 15.94
CA GLU A 34 -8.61 1.61 15.00
C GLU A 34 -8.38 2.91 14.22
N THR A 35 -7.47 3.79 14.69
CA THR A 35 -7.19 5.07 14.04
C THR A 35 -6.60 4.87 12.66
N GLN A 36 -7.23 5.40 11.64
CA GLN A 36 -6.78 5.36 10.24
C GLN A 36 -5.97 6.59 9.86
N GLU A 37 -6.31 7.75 10.42
CA GLU A 37 -5.66 9.02 10.12
C GLU A 37 -5.54 9.88 11.37
N ILE A 38 -4.39 10.55 11.51
CA ILE A 38 -4.16 11.62 12.49
C ILE A 38 -4.12 12.94 11.72
N ARG A 39 -5.05 13.84 12.01
CA ARG A 39 -5.16 15.12 11.31
C ARG A 39 -4.78 16.28 12.20
N LEU A 40 -3.80 17.03 11.76
CA LEU A 40 -3.31 18.23 12.40
C LEU A 40 -3.54 19.45 11.49
N ARG A 41 -4.23 20.47 12.01
CA ARG A 41 -4.51 21.71 11.30
C ARG A 41 -4.19 22.88 12.20
N SER A 42 -3.56 23.93 11.66
CA SER A 42 -3.23 25.14 12.43
C SER A 42 -4.48 25.71 13.09
N ASP A 43 -4.35 26.04 14.36
CA ASP A 43 -5.39 26.63 15.22
C ASP A 43 -6.66 25.76 15.36
N ARG A 44 -6.50 24.44 15.24
CA ARG A 44 -7.58 23.46 15.40
C ARG A 44 -7.11 22.29 16.30
N PRO A 45 -8.05 21.55 16.89
CA PRO A 45 -7.72 20.38 17.68
C PRO A 45 -7.14 19.26 16.80
N ILE A 46 -6.34 18.39 17.43
CA ILE A 46 -5.92 17.14 16.83
C ILE A 46 -7.12 16.24 16.68
N VAL A 47 -7.25 15.63 15.51
CA VAL A 47 -8.35 14.74 15.16
C VAL A 47 -7.83 13.36 14.80
N LEU A 48 -8.36 12.35 15.47
CA LEU A 48 -8.14 10.93 15.17
C LEU A 48 -9.36 10.42 14.42
N ASN A 49 -9.17 10.05 13.16
CA ASN A 49 -10.22 9.43 12.36
C ASN A 49 -10.09 7.92 12.39
N LEU A 50 -11.09 7.24 12.92
CA LEU A 50 -11.27 5.79 12.86
C LEU A 50 -12.15 5.44 11.66
N LYS A 51 -12.47 4.16 11.49
CA LYS A 51 -13.31 3.71 10.36
C LYS A 51 -14.69 4.37 10.35
N ASP A 52 -15.35 4.39 11.50
CA ASP A 52 -16.75 4.82 11.62
C ASP A 52 -16.95 5.93 12.69
N SER A 53 -15.86 6.50 13.22
CA SER A 53 -15.91 7.51 14.27
C SER A 53 -14.72 8.46 14.21
N THR A 54 -14.88 9.60 14.86
CA THR A 54 -13.87 10.64 14.97
C THR A 54 -13.71 11.02 16.44
N TYR A 55 -12.46 11.18 16.88
CA TYR A 55 -12.12 11.59 18.22
C TYR A 55 -11.23 12.84 18.22
N PHE A 56 -11.34 13.63 19.27
CA PHE A 56 -10.49 14.77 19.56
C PHE A 56 -9.53 14.40 20.68
N LEU A 57 -8.29 14.83 20.59
CA LEU A 57 -7.24 14.55 21.55
C LEU A 57 -7.11 15.73 22.52
N SER A 58 -7.16 15.46 23.84
CA SER A 58 -6.92 16.47 24.87
C SER A 58 -5.43 16.69 25.14
N LYS A 59 -5.12 17.73 25.92
CA LYS A 59 -3.75 18.02 26.39
C LYS A 59 -3.21 16.95 27.35
N SER A 60 -4.09 16.17 28.00
CA SER A 60 -3.72 15.06 28.87
C SER A 60 -3.56 13.72 28.17
N GLY A 61 -3.84 13.63 26.85
CA GLY A 61 -3.84 12.37 26.11
C GLY A 61 -5.18 11.63 26.10
N GLU A 62 -6.19 12.15 26.79
CA GLU A 62 -7.54 11.60 26.73
C GLU A 62 -8.18 11.88 25.38
N VAL A 63 -9.10 11.00 24.95
CA VAL A 63 -9.81 11.12 23.68
C VAL A 63 -11.32 11.21 23.89
N SER A 64 -11.97 12.13 23.18
CA SER A 64 -13.42 12.36 23.26
C SER A 64 -14.03 12.44 21.86
N LYS A 65 -15.29 12.00 21.71
CA LYS A 65 -16.06 12.19 20.47
C LYS A 65 -16.57 13.62 20.31
N GLU A 66 -16.68 14.35 21.41
CA GLU A 66 -17.12 15.73 21.41
C GLU A 66 -15.94 16.66 21.70
N ARG A 67 -16.01 17.87 21.17
CA ARG A 67 -15.03 18.91 21.43
C ARG A 67 -15.15 19.43 22.87
N THR A 68 -14.01 19.68 23.46
CA THR A 68 -13.89 20.23 24.81
C THR A 68 -12.91 21.41 24.86
N ASP A 69 -12.90 22.17 25.94
CA ASP A 69 -11.92 23.25 26.16
C ASP A 69 -10.51 22.68 26.46
N GLU A 70 -10.42 21.40 26.80
CA GLU A 70 -9.15 20.68 27.04
C GLU A 70 -8.51 20.12 25.77
N ASP A 71 -9.16 20.26 24.61
CA ASP A 71 -8.62 19.79 23.34
C ASP A 71 -7.21 20.35 23.09
N PHE A 72 -6.31 19.51 22.60
CA PHE A 72 -4.98 19.93 22.17
C PHE A 72 -5.05 20.70 20.86
N ILE A 73 -4.81 22.01 20.93
CA ILE A 73 -4.83 22.88 19.75
C ILE A 73 -3.46 22.93 19.10
N VAL A 74 -3.42 22.55 17.83
CA VAL A 74 -2.19 22.55 17.01
C VAL A 74 -1.82 23.98 16.64
N ASN A 75 -0.59 24.39 16.94
CA ASN A 75 -0.06 25.66 16.48
C ASN A 75 0.84 25.45 15.23
N LYS A 76 1.18 26.54 14.57
CA LYS A 76 2.02 26.53 13.35
C LYS A 76 3.40 25.92 13.57
N ASN A 77 3.98 26.11 14.76
CA ASN A 77 5.31 25.57 15.09
C ASN A 77 5.29 24.03 15.12
N ILE A 78 4.22 23.42 15.65
CA ILE A 78 4.05 21.97 15.65
C ILE A 78 4.04 21.43 14.23
N ILE A 79 3.28 22.06 13.32
CA ILE A 79 3.24 21.67 11.89
C ILE A 79 4.63 21.78 11.26
N ASN A 80 5.34 22.88 11.49
CA ASN A 80 6.69 23.08 10.98
C ASN A 80 7.67 22.02 11.51
N THR A 81 7.60 21.69 12.80
CA THR A 81 8.42 20.63 13.41
C THR A 81 8.15 19.27 12.76
N ILE A 82 6.88 18.94 12.53
CA ILE A 82 6.51 17.69 11.84
C ILE A 82 7.11 17.66 10.44
N ILE A 83 6.95 18.73 9.66
CA ILE A 83 7.52 18.80 8.31
C ILE A 83 9.03 18.65 8.31
N GLN A 84 9.72 19.30 9.24
CA GLN A 84 11.18 19.17 9.38
C GLN A 84 11.60 17.74 9.69
N ASN A 85 10.90 17.09 10.61
CA ASN A 85 11.21 15.72 11.02
C ASN A 85 10.95 14.71 9.89
N ILE A 86 9.79 14.78 9.20
CA ILE A 86 9.45 13.85 8.12
C ILE A 86 10.37 14.00 6.90
N CYS A 87 10.89 15.21 6.65
CA CYS A 87 11.83 15.47 5.58
C CYS A 87 13.29 15.27 6.02
N SER A 88 13.56 14.76 7.23
CA SER A 88 14.92 14.58 7.79
C SER A 88 15.74 15.86 7.65
N TYR A 89 15.14 17.02 7.89
CA TYR A 89 15.68 18.37 7.71
C TYR A 89 16.12 18.72 6.27
N SER A 90 15.79 17.88 5.27
CA SER A 90 16.06 18.13 3.85
C SER A 90 14.78 18.09 3.01
N ILE A 91 14.10 19.21 2.89
CA ILE A 91 12.90 19.34 2.04
C ILE A 91 13.23 19.06 0.56
N TYR A 92 14.47 19.33 0.15
CA TYR A 92 14.92 19.14 -1.23
C TYR A 92 14.91 17.67 -1.68
N SER A 93 15.21 16.73 -0.80
CA SER A 93 15.19 15.28 -1.12
C SER A 93 13.78 14.73 -1.34
N HIS A 94 12.75 15.43 -0.85
CA HIS A 94 11.35 15.03 -0.97
C HIS A 94 10.53 15.94 -1.92
N GLN A 95 11.20 16.75 -2.76
CA GLN A 95 10.47 17.72 -3.63
C GLN A 95 9.45 17.07 -4.55
N GLU A 96 9.78 15.93 -5.16
CA GLU A 96 8.85 15.25 -6.06
C GLU A 96 7.64 14.66 -5.32
N GLU A 97 7.83 14.17 -4.11
CA GLU A 97 6.72 13.69 -3.27
C GLU A 97 5.85 14.87 -2.78
N ILE A 98 6.48 15.95 -2.33
CA ILE A 98 5.78 17.17 -1.88
C ILE A 98 4.96 17.79 -3.02
N LYS A 99 5.47 17.80 -4.25
CA LYS A 99 4.70 18.21 -5.43
C LYS A 99 3.45 17.35 -5.65
N LYS A 100 3.53 16.05 -5.34
CA LYS A 100 2.41 15.11 -5.37
C LYS A 100 1.45 15.27 -4.17
N GLY A 101 1.81 16.13 -3.20
CA GLY A 101 1.01 16.46 -2.03
C GLY A 101 1.15 15.51 -0.84
N PHE A 102 2.10 14.57 -0.86
CA PHE A 102 2.37 13.69 0.27
C PHE A 102 3.83 13.23 0.31
N VAL A 103 4.26 12.83 1.49
CA VAL A 103 5.56 12.18 1.73
C VAL A 103 5.29 10.84 2.41
N THR A 104 6.01 9.79 2.00
CA THR A 104 5.98 8.50 2.69
C THR A 104 7.08 8.46 3.74
N ILE A 105 6.72 8.16 4.99
CA ILE A 105 7.66 8.08 6.10
C ILE A 105 7.88 6.62 6.53
N LYS A 106 8.92 6.41 7.35
CA LYS A 106 9.25 5.09 7.92
C LYS A 106 8.00 4.44 8.51
N GLY A 107 7.78 3.15 8.24
CA GLY A 107 6.54 2.44 8.60
C GLY A 107 5.49 2.42 7.47
N GLY A 108 5.76 3.08 6.34
CA GLY A 108 4.84 3.12 5.19
C GLY A 108 3.67 4.09 5.36
N HIS A 109 3.74 4.95 6.37
CA HIS A 109 2.70 5.95 6.60
C HIS A 109 2.79 7.05 5.55
N ARG A 110 1.64 7.46 5.01
CA ARG A 110 1.56 8.58 4.07
C ARG A 110 1.18 9.85 4.80
N VAL A 111 2.01 10.86 4.66
CA VAL A 111 1.81 12.18 5.26
C VAL A 111 1.38 13.15 4.16
N GLY A 112 0.09 13.40 4.06
CA GLY A 112 -0.48 14.43 3.17
C GLY A 112 -0.18 15.82 3.70
N ILE A 113 0.26 16.72 2.81
CA ILE A 113 0.69 18.08 3.14
C ILE A 113 -0.26 19.06 2.45
N CYS A 114 -0.82 19.99 3.21
CA CYS A 114 -1.67 21.05 2.67
C CYS A 114 -1.09 22.42 2.99
N GLY A 115 -1.03 23.26 1.97
CA GLY A 115 -0.49 24.62 2.05
C GLY A 115 -0.80 25.40 0.77
N SER A 116 -0.09 26.48 0.53
CA SER A 116 -0.22 27.29 -0.67
C SER A 116 0.69 26.76 -1.78
N ALA A 117 0.13 26.49 -2.96
CA ALA A 117 0.91 26.07 -4.12
C ALA A 117 1.82 27.19 -4.64
N VAL A 118 3.05 26.85 -4.97
CA VAL A 118 3.97 27.68 -5.74
C VAL A 118 3.98 27.16 -7.17
N LEU A 119 3.64 27.99 -8.12
CA LEU A 119 3.57 27.62 -9.53
C LEU A 119 4.84 28.04 -10.27
N SER A 120 5.30 27.19 -11.19
CA SER A 120 6.33 27.49 -12.16
C SER A 120 5.90 26.89 -13.51
N ASN A 121 5.87 27.70 -14.55
CA ASN A 121 5.42 27.30 -15.89
C ASN A 121 4.03 26.62 -15.92
N GLY A 122 3.10 27.10 -15.10
CA GLY A 122 1.73 26.56 -15.03
C GLY A 122 1.58 25.22 -14.25
N SER A 123 2.66 24.70 -13.70
CA SER A 123 2.68 23.47 -12.90
C SER A 123 3.08 23.78 -11.44
N ILE A 124 2.63 22.92 -10.50
CA ILE A 124 3.04 23.04 -9.10
C ILE A 124 4.52 22.70 -9.00
N SER A 125 5.32 23.66 -8.56
CA SER A 125 6.76 23.48 -8.32
C SER A 125 7.08 23.16 -6.87
N SER A 126 6.27 23.66 -5.91
CA SER A 126 6.45 23.47 -4.48
C SER A 126 5.16 23.80 -3.72
N ILE A 127 5.15 23.51 -2.42
CA ILE A 127 4.10 23.94 -1.48
C ILE A 127 4.77 24.80 -0.41
N LYS A 128 4.17 25.96 -0.12
CA LYS A 128 4.59 26.86 0.96
C LYS A 128 3.44 27.11 1.94
N ASP A 129 3.76 27.77 3.06
CA ASP A 129 2.77 28.14 4.08
C ASP A 129 1.90 26.94 4.49
N ILE A 130 2.56 25.84 4.86
CA ILE A 130 1.88 24.59 5.23
C ILE A 130 0.97 24.86 6.42
N SER A 131 -0.30 24.59 6.26
CA SER A 131 -1.36 24.85 7.23
C SER A 131 -1.92 23.59 7.89
N SER A 132 -1.71 22.43 7.26
CA SER A 132 -2.15 21.17 7.83
C SER A 132 -1.36 19.98 7.32
N VAL A 133 -1.38 18.93 8.15
CA VAL A 133 -0.77 17.63 7.88
C VAL A 133 -1.81 16.55 8.19
N ASN A 134 -1.93 15.56 7.27
CA ASN A 134 -2.77 14.40 7.46
C ASN A 134 -1.92 13.12 7.39
N ILE A 135 -1.75 12.45 8.53
CA ILE A 135 -0.94 11.23 8.61
C ILE A 135 -1.87 10.03 8.52
N ARG A 136 -1.81 9.32 7.38
CA ARG A 136 -2.52 8.05 7.18
C ARG A 136 -1.66 6.92 7.72
N LEU A 137 -2.20 6.21 8.71
CA LEU A 137 -1.51 5.12 9.36
C LEU A 137 -1.52 3.89 8.46
N ALA A 138 -0.34 3.48 8.00
CA ALA A 138 -0.20 2.22 7.28
C ALA A 138 -0.42 1.06 8.24
N ARG A 139 -1.14 0.05 7.78
CA ARG A 139 -1.35 -1.19 8.51
C ARG A 139 -1.10 -2.36 7.60
N GLN A 140 -0.48 -3.36 8.16
CA GLN A 140 -0.32 -4.63 7.49
C GLN A 140 -1.31 -5.63 8.10
N LYS A 141 -2.00 -6.34 7.23
CA LYS A 141 -2.87 -7.43 7.62
C LYS A 141 -2.26 -8.73 7.10
N ASN A 142 -1.71 -9.52 7.99
CA ASN A 142 -1.15 -10.83 7.68
C ASN A 142 -2.20 -11.93 7.88
N GLY A 143 -2.03 -13.06 7.18
CA GLY A 143 -2.88 -14.24 7.32
C GLY A 143 -4.07 -14.28 6.35
N VAL A 144 -4.26 -13.26 5.50
CA VAL A 144 -5.30 -13.27 4.46
C VAL A 144 -4.98 -14.27 3.35
N ALA A 145 -3.72 -14.61 3.13
CA ALA A 145 -3.28 -15.63 2.19
C ALA A 145 -3.75 -17.04 2.55
N LYS A 146 -4.14 -17.31 3.80
CA LYS A 146 -4.67 -18.61 4.20
C LYS A 146 -5.92 -18.98 3.38
N GLU A 147 -6.86 -18.04 3.24
CA GLU A 147 -8.04 -18.26 2.43
C GLU A 147 -7.69 -18.44 0.95
N PHE A 148 -6.73 -17.65 0.45
CA PHE A 148 -6.24 -17.77 -0.92
C PHE A 148 -5.74 -19.19 -1.21
N PHE A 149 -4.77 -19.71 -0.45
CA PHE A 149 -4.21 -21.03 -0.67
C PHE A 149 -5.18 -22.18 -0.37
N SER A 150 -6.25 -21.94 0.40
CA SER A 150 -7.31 -22.94 0.61
C SER A 150 -8.27 -23.08 -0.57
N LYS A 151 -8.46 -22.00 -1.33
CA LYS A 151 -9.38 -21.94 -2.49
C LYS A 151 -8.64 -22.05 -3.82
N VAL A 152 -7.40 -21.57 -3.88
CA VAL A 152 -6.55 -21.58 -5.06
C VAL A 152 -5.48 -22.63 -4.87
N ASN A 153 -5.60 -23.74 -5.58
CA ASN A 153 -4.50 -24.72 -5.65
C ASN A 153 -3.38 -24.10 -6.50
N PHE A 154 -2.33 -23.61 -5.84
CA PHE A 154 -1.18 -23.02 -6.52
C PHE A 154 -0.26 -24.12 -7.02
N ASP A 155 -0.27 -24.34 -8.31
CA ASP A 155 0.51 -25.37 -9.02
C ASP A 155 1.74 -24.79 -9.74
N GLY A 156 2.05 -23.52 -9.51
CA GLY A 156 3.12 -22.79 -10.21
C GLY A 156 2.65 -22.08 -11.47
N SER A 157 1.36 -22.07 -11.76
CA SER A 157 0.80 -21.26 -12.86
C SER A 157 0.53 -19.82 -12.44
N GLY A 158 0.42 -18.91 -13.42
CA GLY A 158 0.13 -17.50 -13.14
C GLY A 158 -1.31 -17.27 -12.65
N ILE A 159 -1.47 -16.29 -11.76
CA ILE A 159 -2.75 -15.94 -11.13
C ILE A 159 -3.05 -14.46 -11.27
N LEU A 160 -4.24 -14.12 -11.75
CA LEU A 160 -4.73 -12.76 -11.86
C LEU A 160 -5.73 -12.47 -10.74
N ILE A 161 -5.37 -11.58 -9.80
CA ILE A 161 -6.25 -11.15 -8.70
C ILE A 161 -7.04 -9.92 -9.16
N VAL A 162 -8.35 -10.04 -9.13
CA VAL A 162 -9.29 -9.04 -9.66
C VAL A 162 -10.19 -8.53 -8.56
N GLY A 163 -10.49 -7.24 -8.58
CA GLY A 163 -11.46 -6.65 -7.63
C GLY A 163 -11.57 -5.14 -7.77
N PRO A 164 -12.64 -4.55 -7.23
CA PRO A 164 -12.84 -3.10 -7.27
C PRO A 164 -11.79 -2.35 -6.42
N PRO A 165 -11.73 -1.02 -6.51
CA PRO A 165 -10.91 -0.22 -5.62
C PRO A 165 -11.20 -0.52 -4.15
N SER A 166 -10.14 -0.58 -3.32
CA SER A 166 -10.23 -0.86 -1.87
C SER A 166 -10.79 -2.25 -1.50
N SER A 167 -10.84 -3.21 -2.44
CA SER A 167 -11.21 -4.61 -2.15
C SER A 167 -10.10 -5.41 -1.46
N GLY A 168 -8.93 -4.83 -1.24
CA GLY A 168 -7.80 -5.47 -0.56
C GLY A 168 -6.87 -6.27 -1.48
N LYS A 169 -6.86 -6.00 -2.80
CA LYS A 169 -5.97 -6.66 -3.78
C LYS A 169 -4.49 -6.60 -3.36
N THR A 170 -3.96 -5.41 -3.09
CA THR A 170 -2.55 -5.24 -2.69
C THR A 170 -2.26 -5.92 -1.34
N THR A 171 -3.26 -5.97 -0.43
CA THR A 171 -3.11 -6.67 0.85
C THR A 171 -2.98 -8.17 0.68
N ILE A 172 -3.84 -8.79 -0.15
CA ILE A 172 -3.78 -10.23 -0.41
C ILE A 172 -2.55 -10.58 -1.24
N LEU A 173 -2.21 -9.75 -2.24
CA LEU A 173 -1.02 -9.92 -3.09
C LEU A 173 0.26 -9.95 -2.25
N ARG A 174 0.41 -9.02 -1.30
CA ARG A 174 1.54 -8.95 -0.37
C ARG A 174 1.65 -10.19 0.50
N ASP A 175 0.55 -10.63 1.12
CA ASP A 175 0.56 -11.77 2.02
C ASP A 175 0.75 -13.10 1.26
N VAL A 176 0.29 -13.17 0.01
CA VAL A 176 0.57 -14.29 -0.91
C VAL A 176 2.06 -14.34 -1.26
N ALA A 177 2.65 -13.20 -1.67
CA ALA A 177 4.09 -13.10 -1.95
C ALA A 177 4.93 -13.53 -0.73
N ARG A 178 4.60 -12.98 0.44
CA ARG A 178 5.21 -13.35 1.71
C ARG A 178 5.10 -14.86 1.97
N SER A 179 3.91 -15.40 1.85
CA SER A 179 3.64 -16.82 2.15
C SER A 179 4.38 -17.76 1.21
N LEU A 180 4.45 -17.42 -0.08
CA LEU A 180 5.25 -18.15 -1.07
C LEU A 180 6.75 -18.12 -0.73
N SER A 181 7.28 -16.93 -0.37
CA SER A 181 8.72 -16.78 -0.13
C SER A 181 9.21 -17.55 1.11
N ILE A 182 8.36 -17.69 2.15
CA ILE A 182 8.72 -18.40 3.39
C ILE A 182 8.19 -19.84 3.46
N GLY A 183 7.50 -20.32 2.42
CA GLY A 183 6.91 -21.66 2.42
C GLY A 183 5.73 -21.84 3.39
N LYS A 184 4.94 -20.77 3.62
CA LYS A 184 3.76 -20.84 4.48
C LYS A 184 2.53 -21.20 3.64
N PHE A 185 1.84 -22.27 3.94
CA PHE A 185 0.68 -22.83 3.22
C PHE A 185 1.00 -23.54 1.90
N THR A 186 2.21 -23.44 1.37
CA THR A 186 2.70 -24.08 0.15
C THR A 186 4.22 -24.23 0.23
N GLU A 187 4.85 -24.85 -0.77
CA GLU A 187 6.31 -24.91 -0.85
C GLU A 187 6.94 -23.52 -1.01
N ALA A 188 8.12 -23.33 -0.42
CA ALA A 188 8.86 -22.08 -0.54
C ALA A 188 9.33 -21.87 -1.99
N ARG A 189 9.24 -20.64 -2.46
CA ARG A 189 9.63 -20.21 -3.81
C ARG A 189 10.51 -18.96 -3.75
N ARG A 190 11.38 -18.77 -4.73
CA ARG A 190 12.07 -17.51 -4.94
C ARG A 190 11.10 -16.52 -5.56
N VAL A 191 10.76 -15.46 -4.80
CA VAL A 191 9.76 -14.48 -5.17
C VAL A 191 10.42 -13.13 -5.39
N SER A 192 10.20 -12.52 -6.55
CA SER A 192 10.56 -11.11 -6.80
C SER A 192 9.31 -10.25 -6.88
N ILE A 193 9.32 -9.13 -6.16
CA ILE A 193 8.24 -8.13 -6.15
C ILE A 193 8.66 -6.94 -7.01
N ILE A 194 7.83 -6.59 -7.98
CA ILE A 194 7.99 -5.36 -8.77
C ILE A 194 6.99 -4.33 -8.21
N ASP A 195 7.50 -3.41 -7.41
CA ASP A 195 6.69 -2.44 -6.64
C ASP A 195 6.87 -1.02 -7.19
N GLU A 196 6.24 -0.75 -8.34
CA GLU A 196 6.35 0.55 -9.03
C GLU A 196 5.86 1.73 -8.18
N ARG A 197 4.87 1.50 -7.29
CA ARG A 197 4.21 2.56 -6.51
C ARG A 197 4.56 2.54 -5.02
N GLY A 198 5.40 1.60 -4.57
CA GLY A 198 5.72 1.41 -3.16
C GLY A 198 4.52 0.94 -2.32
N GLU A 199 3.53 0.26 -2.93
CA GLU A 199 2.31 -0.16 -2.24
C GLU A 199 2.39 -1.58 -1.67
N ILE A 200 3.24 -2.45 -2.26
CA ILE A 200 3.41 -3.83 -1.82
C ILE A 200 4.41 -3.91 -0.66
N ALA A 201 5.67 -3.58 -0.92
CA ALA A 201 6.77 -3.71 0.01
C ALA A 201 7.01 -2.43 0.84
N CYS A 202 6.67 -1.28 0.28
CA CYS A 202 6.86 0.03 0.90
C CYS A 202 8.32 0.24 1.33
N VAL A 203 9.21 0.40 0.38
CA VAL A 203 10.64 0.66 0.67
C VAL A 203 10.84 2.11 1.08
N CYS A 204 11.58 2.33 2.15
CA CYS A 204 11.96 3.66 2.62
C CYS A 204 13.45 3.66 2.98
N ASN A 205 14.23 4.52 2.34
CA ASN A 205 15.69 4.60 2.56
C ASN A 205 16.42 3.24 2.43
N GLY A 206 15.97 2.38 1.50
CA GLY A 206 16.52 1.03 1.28
C GLY A 206 16.04 -0.03 2.27
N GLU A 207 15.22 0.32 3.26
CA GLU A 207 14.60 -0.62 4.18
C GLU A 207 13.20 -1.04 3.67
N VAL A 208 12.95 -2.33 3.58
CA VAL A 208 11.61 -2.89 3.29
C VAL A 208 10.76 -2.81 4.57
N ILE A 209 9.68 -2.05 4.51
CA ILE A 209 8.86 -1.73 5.68
C ILE A 209 7.75 -2.76 5.90
N ASN A 210 7.09 -3.19 4.83
CA ASN A 210 6.09 -4.25 4.94
C ASN A 210 6.79 -5.60 5.05
N ASP A 211 6.26 -6.49 5.90
CA ASP A 211 6.74 -7.87 5.95
C ASP A 211 6.32 -8.60 4.66
N VAL A 212 7.25 -8.75 3.76
CA VAL A 212 7.12 -9.52 2.52
C VAL A 212 7.88 -10.85 2.57
N GLY A 213 8.35 -11.25 3.75
CA GLY A 213 9.11 -12.49 3.95
C GLY A 213 10.51 -12.40 3.33
N LEU A 214 10.85 -13.38 2.50
CA LEU A 214 12.16 -13.51 1.84
C LEU A 214 12.11 -13.06 0.36
N CYS A 215 11.19 -12.14 0.01
CA CYS A 215 11.09 -11.63 -1.35
C CYS A 215 12.21 -10.64 -1.69
N ASP A 216 12.73 -10.73 -2.91
CA ASP A 216 13.52 -9.64 -3.50
C ASP A 216 12.60 -8.53 -3.98
N VAL A 217 12.94 -7.26 -3.71
CA VAL A 217 12.07 -6.11 -4.02
C VAL A 217 12.76 -5.18 -5.01
N LEU A 218 12.10 -4.93 -6.12
CA LEU A 218 12.46 -3.91 -7.11
C LEU A 218 11.49 -2.73 -6.92
N ASP A 219 11.93 -1.73 -6.16
CA ASP A 219 11.13 -0.56 -5.78
C ASP A 219 11.27 0.57 -6.79
N GLY A 220 10.14 1.17 -7.19
CA GLY A 220 10.09 2.29 -8.12
C GLY A 220 10.40 1.94 -9.59
N TYR A 221 10.60 0.67 -9.91
CA TYR A 221 10.80 0.24 -11.31
C TYR A 221 9.48 0.27 -12.08
N PRO A 222 9.45 0.81 -13.32
CA PRO A 222 8.37 0.53 -14.26
C PRO A 222 8.21 -0.99 -14.39
N LYS A 223 6.98 -1.51 -14.42
CA LYS A 223 6.72 -2.96 -14.31
C LYS A 223 7.43 -3.77 -15.38
N GLY A 224 7.30 -3.35 -16.65
CA GLY A 224 7.96 -4.05 -17.76
C GLY A 224 9.47 -4.16 -17.57
N GLU A 225 10.14 -3.04 -17.23
CA GLU A 225 11.57 -3.01 -16.97
C GLU A 225 11.96 -3.83 -15.73
N GLY A 226 11.15 -3.75 -14.65
CA GLY A 226 11.37 -4.49 -13.42
C GLY A 226 11.25 -6.00 -13.63
N ILE A 227 10.26 -6.48 -14.38
CA ILE A 227 10.11 -7.89 -14.76
C ILE A 227 11.35 -8.37 -15.51
N MET A 228 11.77 -7.64 -16.55
CA MET A 228 12.96 -7.99 -17.34
C MET A 228 14.24 -7.97 -16.50
N HIS A 229 14.35 -7.03 -15.55
CA HIS A 229 15.49 -6.99 -14.64
C HIS A 229 15.50 -8.21 -13.70
N ALA A 230 14.36 -8.56 -13.12
CA ALA A 230 14.24 -9.73 -12.25
C ALA A 230 14.62 -11.03 -12.98
N LEU A 231 14.11 -11.23 -14.19
CA LEU A 231 14.42 -12.40 -15.01
C LEU A 231 15.92 -12.55 -15.29
N ARG A 232 16.62 -11.44 -15.57
CA ARG A 232 18.05 -11.46 -15.90
C ARG A 232 18.98 -11.61 -14.70
N SER A 233 18.57 -11.13 -13.52
CA SER A 233 19.49 -10.96 -12.38
C SER A 233 19.11 -11.71 -11.10
N LEU A 234 17.83 -12.06 -10.89
CA LEU A 234 17.36 -12.61 -9.62
C LEU A 234 16.94 -14.09 -9.72
N ALA A 235 16.78 -14.62 -10.93
CA ALA A 235 16.32 -15.99 -11.19
C ALA A 235 15.06 -16.38 -10.36
N PRO A 236 13.98 -15.58 -10.41
CA PRO A 236 12.77 -15.84 -9.64
C PRO A 236 12.04 -17.08 -10.17
N GLU A 237 11.28 -17.74 -9.30
CA GLU A 237 10.27 -18.73 -9.70
C GLU A 237 8.89 -18.07 -9.81
N VAL A 238 8.69 -16.99 -9.05
CA VAL A 238 7.44 -16.22 -9.05
C VAL A 238 7.76 -14.73 -9.09
N ILE A 239 7.12 -14.00 -9.99
CA ILE A 239 7.12 -12.54 -10.00
C ILE A 239 5.76 -12.04 -9.54
N VAL A 240 5.77 -11.07 -8.63
CA VAL A 240 4.58 -10.44 -8.07
C VAL A 240 4.58 -8.97 -8.44
N CYS A 241 3.49 -8.47 -9.04
CA CYS A 241 3.34 -7.06 -9.37
C CYS A 241 1.90 -6.59 -9.20
N ASP A 242 1.72 -5.33 -8.82
CA ASP A 242 0.40 -4.73 -8.68
C ASP A 242 -0.03 -4.04 -9.98
N GLU A 243 -1.33 -4.06 -10.25
CA GLU A 243 -2.03 -3.25 -11.24
C GLU A 243 -1.43 -3.27 -12.68
N ILE A 244 -1.50 -4.44 -13.33
CA ILE A 244 -1.09 -4.58 -14.74
C ILE A 244 -2.11 -3.85 -15.63
N GLY A 245 -1.61 -3.07 -16.62
CA GLY A 245 -2.54 -2.33 -17.46
C GLY A 245 -2.03 -1.79 -18.78
N ASN A 246 -0.74 -1.80 -19.05
CA ASN A 246 -0.19 -1.28 -20.31
C ASN A 246 0.39 -2.38 -21.22
N ILE A 247 0.76 -2.01 -22.44
CA ILE A 247 1.28 -2.95 -23.44
C ILE A 247 2.68 -3.46 -23.06
N ASP A 248 3.50 -2.60 -22.48
CA ASP A 248 4.88 -2.96 -22.11
C ASP A 248 4.88 -3.99 -20.97
N ASP A 249 3.90 -3.88 -20.05
CA ASP A 249 3.68 -4.89 -19.01
C ASP A 249 3.35 -6.25 -19.63
N ILE A 250 2.47 -6.28 -20.66
CA ILE A 250 2.06 -7.52 -21.34
C ILE A 250 3.24 -8.18 -22.04
N CYS A 251 4.06 -7.41 -22.75
CA CYS A 251 5.24 -7.94 -23.43
C CYS A 251 6.25 -8.54 -22.42
N ALA A 252 6.49 -7.87 -21.29
CA ALA A 252 7.38 -8.38 -20.26
C ALA A 252 6.84 -9.65 -19.58
N ILE A 253 5.51 -9.77 -19.45
CA ILE A 253 4.85 -10.97 -18.94
C ILE A 253 5.00 -12.14 -19.89
N GLU A 254 4.87 -11.93 -21.20
CA GLU A 254 5.14 -12.94 -22.22
C GLU A 254 6.59 -13.47 -22.14
N GLU A 255 7.56 -12.58 -21.92
CA GLU A 255 8.97 -12.95 -21.71
C GLU A 255 9.15 -13.78 -20.42
N GLY A 256 8.46 -13.41 -19.33
CA GLY A 256 8.45 -14.16 -18.07
C GLY A 256 7.89 -15.57 -18.25
N LEU A 257 6.79 -15.72 -18.99
CA LEU A 257 6.20 -17.01 -19.31
C LEU A 257 7.18 -17.88 -20.10
N ASN A 258 7.84 -17.33 -21.12
CA ASN A 258 8.84 -18.04 -21.91
C ASN A 258 10.06 -18.50 -21.08
N ALA A 259 10.36 -17.79 -19.99
CA ALA A 259 11.39 -18.17 -19.02
C ALA A 259 10.91 -19.20 -17.98
N GLY A 260 9.65 -19.63 -18.04
CA GLY A 260 9.05 -20.59 -17.06
C GLY A 260 8.77 -19.99 -15.69
N VAL A 261 8.62 -18.67 -15.59
CA VAL A 261 8.37 -17.94 -14.34
C VAL A 261 6.88 -17.68 -14.19
N SER A 262 6.33 -17.99 -13.01
CA SER A 262 4.94 -17.72 -12.69
C SER A 262 4.74 -16.24 -12.38
N ILE A 263 3.60 -15.66 -12.80
CA ILE A 263 3.28 -14.27 -12.52
C ILE A 263 2.00 -14.18 -11.70
N ILE A 264 2.05 -13.47 -10.58
CA ILE A 264 0.87 -13.15 -9.77
C ILE A 264 0.69 -11.63 -9.81
N ALA A 265 -0.44 -11.20 -10.34
CA ALA A 265 -0.68 -9.79 -10.56
C ALA A 265 -2.10 -9.36 -10.22
N THR A 266 -2.34 -8.05 -10.16
CA THR A 266 -3.68 -7.52 -9.91
C THR A 266 -4.21 -6.70 -11.07
N VAL A 267 -5.55 -6.68 -11.19
CA VAL A 267 -6.29 -5.82 -12.13
C VAL A 267 -7.54 -5.27 -11.46
N HIS A 268 -7.90 -4.05 -11.78
CA HIS A 268 -9.16 -3.45 -11.35
C HIS A 268 -10.32 -3.88 -12.24
N ALA A 269 -11.30 -4.58 -11.67
CA ALA A 269 -12.64 -4.75 -12.25
C ALA A 269 -13.64 -5.08 -11.13
N LYS A 270 -14.93 -4.79 -11.32
CA LYS A 270 -15.96 -5.06 -10.33
C LYS A 270 -16.44 -6.52 -10.37
N ASN A 271 -16.40 -7.12 -11.54
CA ASN A 271 -16.83 -8.49 -11.81
C ASN A 271 -16.12 -9.03 -13.06
N ILE A 272 -16.37 -10.31 -13.36
CA ILE A 272 -15.75 -10.99 -14.49
C ILE A 272 -16.20 -10.39 -15.83
N GLU A 273 -17.45 -9.95 -15.95
CA GLU A 273 -17.98 -9.39 -17.21
C GLU A 273 -17.32 -8.04 -17.52
N GLU A 274 -17.07 -7.18 -16.51
CA GLU A 274 -16.33 -5.93 -16.70
C GLU A 274 -14.88 -6.20 -17.09
N LEU A 275 -14.25 -7.20 -16.46
CA LEU A 275 -12.89 -7.62 -16.78
C LEU A 275 -12.75 -8.00 -18.24
N LEU A 276 -13.62 -8.89 -18.73
CA LEU A 276 -13.60 -9.43 -20.10
C LEU A 276 -14.01 -8.43 -21.20
N LYS A 277 -14.56 -7.27 -20.83
CA LYS A 277 -14.79 -6.16 -21.80
C LYS A 277 -13.54 -5.37 -22.13
N ARG A 278 -12.48 -5.48 -21.34
CA ARG A 278 -11.25 -4.70 -21.53
C ARG A 278 -10.31 -5.40 -22.50
N LYS A 279 -10.07 -4.81 -23.67
CA LYS A 279 -9.25 -5.37 -24.74
C LYS A 279 -7.83 -5.73 -24.25
N GLN A 280 -7.23 -4.90 -23.41
CA GLN A 280 -5.90 -5.15 -22.85
C GLN A 280 -5.86 -6.37 -21.94
N VAL A 281 -6.92 -6.58 -21.12
CA VAL A 281 -7.02 -7.77 -20.28
C VAL A 281 -7.19 -9.03 -21.11
N ILE A 282 -8.02 -9.00 -22.16
CA ILE A 282 -8.17 -10.13 -23.07
C ILE A 282 -6.81 -10.48 -23.68
N ARG A 283 -6.08 -9.50 -24.24
CA ARG A 283 -4.74 -9.73 -24.76
C ARG A 283 -3.81 -10.35 -23.71
N LEU A 284 -3.89 -9.88 -22.45
CA LEU A 284 -3.12 -10.43 -21.35
C LEU A 284 -3.48 -11.89 -21.06
N LEU A 285 -4.76 -12.24 -21.05
CA LEU A 285 -5.23 -13.61 -20.84
C LEU A 285 -4.87 -14.52 -22.02
N ASP A 286 -4.94 -14.00 -23.26
CA ASP A 286 -4.57 -14.72 -24.47
C ASP A 286 -3.08 -15.08 -24.53
N THR A 287 -2.22 -14.46 -23.71
CA THR A 287 -0.80 -14.86 -23.60
C THR A 287 -0.61 -16.25 -23.01
N GLY A 288 -1.59 -16.76 -22.27
CA GLY A 288 -1.47 -18.01 -21.49
C GLY A 288 -0.63 -17.87 -20.21
N ALA A 289 -0.19 -16.65 -19.85
CA ALA A 289 0.60 -16.41 -18.64
C ALA A 289 -0.21 -16.62 -17.35
N PHE A 290 -1.53 -16.58 -17.43
CA PHE A 290 -2.44 -16.76 -16.28
C PHE A 290 -3.35 -17.96 -16.54
N SER A 291 -3.45 -18.86 -15.56
CA SER A 291 -4.40 -19.98 -15.61
C SER A 291 -5.65 -19.71 -14.77
N LYS A 292 -5.53 -18.86 -13.74
CA LYS A 292 -6.60 -18.62 -12.78
C LYS A 292 -6.87 -17.12 -12.59
N ILE A 293 -8.16 -16.81 -12.42
CA ILE A 293 -8.64 -15.48 -12.03
C ILE A 293 -9.29 -15.59 -10.66
N VAL A 294 -8.76 -14.83 -9.70
CA VAL A 294 -9.29 -14.76 -8.33
C VAL A 294 -10.06 -13.44 -8.17
N LEU A 295 -11.38 -13.52 -8.13
CA LEU A 295 -12.26 -12.38 -7.95
C LEU A 295 -12.45 -12.10 -6.46
N LEU A 296 -12.14 -10.87 -6.02
CA LEU A 296 -12.36 -10.41 -4.66
C LEU A 296 -13.71 -9.72 -4.51
N LYS A 297 -14.30 -9.82 -3.33
CA LYS A 297 -15.49 -9.09 -2.93
C LYS A 297 -15.24 -7.57 -2.90
N ASP A 298 -16.24 -6.84 -2.51
CA ASP A 298 -16.25 -5.38 -2.45
C ASP A 298 -15.41 -4.82 -1.26
N ARG A 299 -15.38 -3.48 -1.15
CA ARG A 299 -14.66 -2.78 -0.08
C ARG A 299 -15.21 -3.04 1.33
N LYS A 300 -16.43 -3.57 1.48
CA LYS A 300 -17.00 -3.92 2.80
C LYS A 300 -16.42 -5.22 3.32
N HIS A 301 -15.93 -6.07 2.41
CA HIS A 301 -15.35 -7.36 2.70
C HIS A 301 -13.93 -7.48 2.12
N PRO A 302 -12.98 -6.60 2.53
CA PRO A 302 -11.66 -6.51 1.92
C PRO A 302 -10.87 -7.81 2.11
N SER A 303 -10.17 -8.20 1.06
CA SER A 303 -9.34 -9.41 0.96
C SER A 303 -10.11 -10.74 1.07
N GLN A 304 -11.44 -10.73 0.94
CA GLN A 304 -12.23 -11.95 0.83
C GLN A 304 -12.42 -12.34 -0.62
N ILE A 305 -12.23 -13.64 -0.90
CA ILE A 305 -12.42 -14.19 -2.24
C ILE A 305 -13.91 -14.44 -2.48
N GLU A 306 -14.43 -13.89 -3.56
CA GLU A 306 -15.79 -14.12 -4.04
C GLU A 306 -15.84 -15.41 -4.85
N ASN A 307 -14.97 -15.53 -5.88
CA ASN A 307 -14.91 -16.69 -6.74
C ASN A 307 -13.50 -16.90 -7.31
N VAL A 308 -13.24 -18.10 -7.79
CA VAL A 308 -12.04 -18.48 -8.54
C VAL A 308 -12.49 -19.07 -9.86
N TYR A 309 -11.96 -18.58 -10.96
CA TYR A 309 -12.24 -19.04 -12.32
C TYR A 309 -10.97 -19.60 -12.95
N GLU A 310 -11.08 -20.69 -13.68
CA GLU A 310 -10.08 -21.04 -14.69
C GLU A 310 -10.21 -20.04 -15.85
N VAL A 311 -9.08 -19.62 -16.43
CA VAL A 311 -9.07 -18.59 -17.49
C VAL A 311 -9.84 -19.07 -18.72
N ASP A 312 -9.69 -20.34 -19.11
CA ASP A 312 -10.37 -20.92 -20.26
C ASP A 312 -11.90 -20.89 -20.08
N ASP A 313 -12.38 -21.24 -18.89
CA ASP A 313 -13.81 -21.18 -18.56
C ASP A 313 -14.32 -19.74 -18.55
N ALA A 314 -13.53 -18.81 -18.02
CA ALA A 314 -13.87 -17.40 -18.01
C ALA A 314 -13.96 -16.81 -19.43
N LEU A 315 -13.06 -17.16 -20.32
CA LEU A 315 -13.07 -16.72 -21.71
C LEU A 315 -14.29 -17.27 -22.48
N CYS A 316 -14.82 -18.43 -22.10
CA CYS A 316 -16.07 -18.96 -22.64
C CYS A 316 -17.33 -18.15 -22.24
N LEU A 317 -17.24 -17.29 -21.22
CA LEU A 317 -18.34 -16.39 -20.83
C LEU A 317 -18.44 -15.12 -21.70
N ARG A 318 -17.55 -14.95 -22.65
CA ARG A 318 -17.47 -13.81 -23.58
C ARG A 318 -18.45 -14.03 -24.75
#